data_bb27dffbf37a79d40a1e755651c1de67
#
_entry.id   bb27dffbf37a79d40a1e755651c1de67
#
_cell.length_a   1.000
_cell.length_b   1.000
_cell.length_c   1.000
_cell.angle_alpha   90.00
_cell.angle_beta   90.00
_cell.angle_gamma   90.00
#
_symmetry.space_group_name_H-M   'P 1'
#
loop_
_entity.id
_entity.type
_entity.pdbx_description
1 polymer ?
#
loop_
_entity_poly.entity_id
_entity_poly.type
_entity_poly.pdbx_seq_one_letter_code
_entity_poly.pdbx_strand_id
1 'polypeptide(L)'
;MSELRISILEILEQDSRTTPHEMAMQLGTTEKSVRDEIAAMEQEGIILKYNTIINSEKVDHDKRVLALIEVRVTPQRDLGFEGVAERIYRFEEVHSVYLMSGGYDIMVLMEGESLREVALFVAQKLSSIDGVISTATHFVLKKYKDQGVIFGQKKEDLRLKVTCLLYTSPSPRD
;
A
#
# COMPACT_ATOMS: atom_id res chain seq x y z
N MET A 1 4.90 -7.25 24.89
CA MET A 1 3.56 -6.84 24.42
C MET A 1 2.57 -7.87 24.91
N SER A 2 1.42 -7.47 25.48
CA SER A 2 0.42 -8.42 25.96
C SER A 2 -0.27 -9.14 24.78
N GLU A 3 -0.77 -10.35 25.00
CA GLU A 3 -1.51 -11.12 24.00
C GLU A 3 -2.74 -10.35 23.49
N LEU A 4 -3.41 -9.65 24.40
CA LEU A 4 -4.56 -8.79 24.06
C LEU A 4 -4.20 -7.69 23.05
N ARG A 5 -3.03 -7.02 23.21
CA ARG A 5 -2.56 -5.99 22.26
C ARG A 5 -2.32 -6.56 20.88
N ILE A 6 -1.69 -7.73 20.80
CA ILE A 6 -1.43 -8.40 19.53
C ILE A 6 -2.74 -8.70 18.80
N SER A 7 -3.71 -9.29 19.51
CA SER A 7 -5.01 -9.62 18.92
C SER A 7 -5.82 -8.39 18.49
N ILE A 8 -5.74 -7.28 19.24
CA ILE A 8 -6.36 -6.01 18.83
C ILE A 8 -5.73 -5.49 17.54
N LEU A 9 -4.38 -5.52 17.43
CA LEU A 9 -3.68 -5.06 16.22
C LEU A 9 -4.03 -5.92 15.01
N GLU A 10 -4.09 -7.24 15.15
CA GLU A 10 -4.49 -8.16 14.08
C GLU A 10 -5.90 -7.86 13.53
N ILE A 11 -6.85 -7.54 14.42
CA ILE A 11 -8.22 -7.16 14.02
C ILE A 11 -8.19 -5.81 13.29
N LEU A 12 -7.46 -4.82 13.82
CA LEU A 12 -7.37 -3.48 13.22
C LEU A 12 -6.65 -3.49 11.86
N GLU A 13 -5.66 -4.38 11.67
CA GLU A 13 -5.00 -4.57 10.38
C GLU A 13 -5.95 -5.15 9.31
N GLN A 14 -6.90 -6.01 9.72
CA GLN A 14 -7.90 -6.56 8.83
C GLN A 14 -9.02 -5.58 8.49
N ASP A 15 -9.61 -4.95 9.50
CA ASP A 15 -10.61 -3.89 9.35
C ASP A 15 -10.49 -2.85 10.46
N SER A 16 -9.88 -1.72 10.14
CA SER A 16 -9.70 -0.59 11.07
C SER A 16 -11.01 0.06 11.54
N ARG A 17 -12.17 -0.33 10.98
CA ARG A 17 -13.48 0.16 11.38
C ARG A 17 -14.13 -0.71 12.45
N THR A 18 -13.54 -1.86 12.79
CA THR A 18 -14.06 -2.72 13.87
C THR A 18 -14.11 -1.93 15.17
N THR A 19 -15.28 -1.88 15.77
CA THR A 19 -15.50 -1.09 16.98
C THR A 19 -14.89 -1.77 18.21
N PRO A 20 -14.51 -1.02 19.26
CA PRO A 20 -14.03 -1.60 20.51
C PRO A 20 -15.03 -2.58 21.16
N HIS A 21 -16.32 -2.37 20.96
CA HIS A 21 -17.36 -3.28 21.40
C HIS A 21 -17.30 -4.63 20.69
N GLU A 22 -17.19 -4.61 19.35
CA GLU A 22 -17.08 -5.83 18.54
C GLU A 22 -15.80 -6.59 18.86
N MET A 23 -14.66 -5.89 19.01
CA MET A 23 -13.40 -6.50 19.42
C MET A 23 -13.50 -7.15 20.80
N ALA A 24 -14.14 -6.48 21.76
CA ALA A 24 -14.34 -7.02 23.10
C ALA A 24 -15.14 -8.32 23.09
N MET A 25 -16.19 -8.39 22.25
CA MET A 25 -16.98 -9.63 22.07
C MET A 25 -16.13 -10.75 21.45
N GLN A 26 -15.32 -10.45 20.44
CA GLN A 26 -14.47 -11.44 19.78
C GLN A 26 -13.37 -11.99 20.71
N LEU A 27 -12.79 -11.10 21.54
CA LEU A 27 -11.65 -11.42 22.40
C LEU A 27 -12.05 -11.87 23.82
N GLY A 28 -13.36 -11.91 24.14
CA GLY A 28 -13.85 -12.31 25.46
C GLY A 28 -13.41 -11.37 26.60
N THR A 29 -13.30 -10.07 26.29
CA THR A 29 -12.87 -9.03 27.24
C THR A 29 -13.91 -7.91 27.37
N THR A 30 -13.58 -6.83 28.08
CA THR A 30 -14.47 -5.68 28.23
C THR A 30 -14.16 -4.60 27.19
N GLU A 31 -15.16 -3.89 26.70
CA GLU A 31 -15.00 -2.76 25.79
C GLU A 31 -14.04 -1.70 26.37
N LYS A 32 -14.13 -1.47 27.69
CA LYS A 32 -13.23 -0.53 28.36
C LYS A 32 -11.78 -0.96 28.24
N SER A 33 -11.46 -2.24 28.46
CA SER A 33 -10.10 -2.75 28.34
C SER A 33 -9.56 -2.57 26.92
N VAL A 34 -10.39 -2.82 25.89
CA VAL A 34 -9.98 -2.61 24.49
C VAL A 34 -9.73 -1.13 24.21
N ARG A 35 -10.60 -0.23 24.66
CA ARG A 35 -10.41 1.22 24.49
C ARG A 35 -9.14 1.73 25.17
N ASP A 36 -8.90 1.29 26.39
CA ASP A 36 -7.72 1.71 27.17
C ASP A 36 -6.43 1.23 26.48
N GLU A 37 -6.41 -0.01 25.95
CA GLU A 37 -5.24 -0.54 25.22
C GLU A 37 -5.02 0.14 23.87
N ILE A 38 -6.08 0.45 23.11
CA ILE A 38 -5.97 1.20 21.85
C ILE A 38 -5.38 2.58 22.13
N ALA A 39 -5.94 3.32 23.11
CA ALA A 39 -5.46 4.64 23.47
C ALA A 39 -4.00 4.62 23.94
N ALA A 40 -3.60 3.60 24.70
CA ALA A 40 -2.21 3.42 25.10
C ALA A 40 -1.27 3.17 23.90
N MET A 41 -1.68 2.31 22.95
CA MET A 41 -0.91 2.01 21.74
C MET A 41 -0.79 3.21 20.81
N GLU A 42 -1.80 4.08 20.74
CA GLU A 42 -1.74 5.35 20.01
C GLU A 42 -0.73 6.31 20.68
N GLN A 43 -0.76 6.45 22.01
CA GLN A 43 0.17 7.30 22.76
C GLN A 43 1.62 6.79 22.70
N GLU A 44 1.81 5.48 22.71
CA GLU A 44 3.12 4.83 22.56
C GLU A 44 3.65 4.89 21.11
N GLY A 45 2.84 5.34 20.15
CA GLY A 45 3.21 5.38 18.74
C GLY A 45 3.28 3.99 18.08
N ILE A 46 2.62 2.99 18.64
CA ILE A 46 2.47 1.67 18.02
C ILE A 46 1.42 1.76 16.91
N ILE A 47 0.28 2.40 17.19
CA ILE A 47 -0.71 2.74 16.17
C ILE A 47 -0.43 4.18 15.72
N LEU A 48 0.03 4.34 14.49
CA LEU A 48 0.37 5.64 13.92
C LEU A 48 -0.80 6.28 13.17
N LYS A 49 -1.61 5.45 12.50
CA LYS A 49 -2.69 5.92 11.63
C LYS A 49 -3.63 4.79 11.27
N TYR A 50 -4.92 5.11 11.14
CA TYR A 50 -5.93 4.26 10.50
C TYR A 50 -6.02 4.66 9.02
N ASN A 51 -5.86 3.71 8.12
CA ASN A 51 -5.83 3.98 6.69
C ASN A 51 -6.95 3.25 5.94
N THR A 52 -7.34 3.80 4.79
CA THR A 52 -8.33 3.21 3.88
C THR A 52 -7.67 2.96 2.53
N ILE A 53 -7.80 1.74 2.02
CA ILE A 53 -7.33 1.38 0.68
C ILE A 53 -8.42 1.73 -0.32
N ILE A 54 -8.10 2.59 -1.27
CA ILE A 54 -9.04 3.08 -2.28
C ILE A 54 -8.66 2.51 -3.65
N ASN A 55 -9.65 1.98 -4.36
CA ASN A 55 -9.46 1.61 -5.76
C ASN A 55 -9.60 2.86 -6.64
N SER A 56 -8.48 3.49 -6.95
CA SER A 56 -8.41 4.71 -7.76
C SER A 56 -8.94 4.50 -9.19
N GLU A 57 -8.87 3.28 -9.75
CA GLU A 57 -9.44 2.99 -11.08
C GLU A 57 -10.97 3.15 -11.12
N LYS A 58 -11.64 3.14 -9.95
CA LYS A 58 -13.09 3.31 -9.80
C LYS A 58 -13.51 4.69 -9.35
N VAL A 59 -12.55 5.57 -9.08
CA VAL A 59 -12.81 6.97 -8.70
C VAL A 59 -12.68 7.82 -9.95
N ASP A 60 -13.80 8.37 -10.42
CA ASP A 60 -13.78 9.31 -11.53
C ASP A 60 -12.87 10.51 -11.19
N HIS A 61 -11.98 10.85 -12.12
CA HIS A 61 -10.99 11.92 -12.01
C HIS A 61 -9.71 11.65 -11.20
N ASP A 62 -9.50 10.49 -10.61
CA ASP A 62 -8.19 10.16 -10.01
C ASP A 62 -7.22 9.72 -11.11
N LYS A 63 -6.51 10.70 -11.67
CA LYS A 63 -5.47 10.50 -12.70
C LYS A 63 -4.06 10.50 -12.12
N ARG A 64 -3.93 10.40 -10.80
CA ARG A 64 -2.62 10.44 -10.15
C ARG A 64 -1.72 9.33 -10.66
N VAL A 65 -0.48 9.71 -10.88
CA VAL A 65 0.56 8.81 -11.35
C VAL A 65 1.39 8.38 -10.15
N LEU A 66 1.42 7.09 -9.89
CA LEU A 66 2.29 6.51 -8.88
C LEU A 66 3.65 6.20 -9.48
N ALA A 67 4.70 6.66 -8.84
CA ALA A 67 6.07 6.41 -9.25
C ALA A 67 6.88 5.79 -8.10
N LEU A 68 7.69 4.80 -8.47
CA LEU A 68 8.72 4.22 -7.63
C LEU A 68 10.07 4.75 -8.12
N ILE A 69 10.83 5.37 -7.23
CA ILE A 69 12.11 5.99 -7.58
C ILE A 69 13.21 5.33 -6.76
N GLU A 70 14.14 4.73 -7.48
CA GLU A 70 15.40 4.23 -6.92
C GLU A 70 16.37 5.39 -6.76
N VAL A 71 16.96 5.53 -5.60
CA VAL A 71 17.94 6.59 -5.30
C VAL A 71 19.23 5.96 -4.81
N ARG A 72 20.33 6.31 -5.45
CA ARG A 72 21.68 6.00 -4.96
C ARG A 72 22.22 7.21 -4.25
N VAL A 73 22.77 6.98 -3.06
CA VAL A 73 23.31 8.05 -2.22
C VAL A 73 24.71 7.74 -1.71
N THR A 74 25.49 8.78 -1.49
CA THR A 74 26.72 8.64 -0.72
C THR A 74 26.41 8.82 0.76
N PRO A 75 26.71 7.83 1.63
CA PRO A 75 26.50 7.97 3.06
C PRO A 75 27.27 9.18 3.62
N GLN A 76 26.59 10.04 4.34
CA GLN A 76 27.22 11.17 5.01
C GLN A 76 27.92 10.70 6.28
N ARG A 77 29.10 11.26 6.60
CA ARG A 77 29.97 10.78 7.69
C ARG A 77 29.28 10.71 9.06
N ASP A 78 28.39 11.64 9.35
CA ASP A 78 27.77 11.75 10.68
C ASP A 78 26.30 11.28 10.73
N LEU A 79 25.61 11.24 9.59
CA LEU A 79 24.17 10.97 9.50
C LEU A 79 23.85 9.71 8.66
N GLY A 80 24.85 9.09 8.03
CA GLY A 80 24.65 7.92 7.18
C GLY A 80 23.65 8.18 6.05
N PHE A 81 22.70 7.27 5.87
CA PHE A 81 21.59 7.38 4.91
C PHE A 81 20.41 8.20 5.45
N GLU A 82 20.31 8.34 6.78
CA GLU A 82 19.16 8.96 7.44
C GLU A 82 19.03 10.44 7.10
N GLY A 83 20.14 11.16 6.99
CA GLY A 83 20.10 12.58 6.63
C GLY A 83 19.53 12.86 5.26
N VAL A 84 19.75 11.97 4.28
CA VAL A 84 19.14 12.07 2.94
C VAL A 84 17.67 11.64 2.99
N ALA A 85 17.38 10.52 3.67
CA ALA A 85 16.01 10.03 3.82
C ALA A 85 15.10 11.07 4.49
N GLU A 86 15.61 11.77 5.53
CA GLU A 86 14.89 12.82 6.23
C GLU A 86 14.49 13.98 5.31
N ARG A 87 15.37 14.39 4.43
CA ARG A 87 15.07 15.44 3.44
C ARG A 87 14.04 14.99 2.43
N ILE A 88 14.06 13.71 2.04
CA ILE A 88 13.13 13.13 1.07
C ILE A 88 11.73 13.01 1.65
N TYR A 89 11.56 12.44 2.86
CA TYR A 89 10.23 12.19 3.41
C TYR A 89 9.49 13.47 3.87
N ARG A 90 10.17 14.61 3.90
CA ARG A 90 9.53 15.91 4.16
C ARG A 90 8.75 16.48 2.99
N PHE A 91 8.94 15.96 1.78
CA PHE A 91 8.14 16.36 0.64
C PHE A 91 6.73 15.77 0.72
N GLU A 92 5.71 16.60 0.54
CA GLU A 92 4.30 16.18 0.62
C GLU A 92 3.91 15.19 -0.46
N GLU A 93 4.59 15.24 -1.62
CA GLU A 93 4.38 14.32 -2.74
C GLU A 93 4.90 12.91 -2.45
N VAL A 94 5.72 12.74 -1.41
CA VAL A 94 6.33 11.46 -1.05
C VAL A 94 5.43 10.70 -0.07
N HIS A 95 5.03 9.51 -0.49
CA HIS A 95 4.18 8.61 0.30
C HIS A 95 4.99 7.70 1.22
N SER A 96 6.11 7.19 0.72
CA SER A 96 6.94 6.23 1.46
C SER A 96 8.41 6.36 1.09
N VAL A 97 9.27 6.14 2.06
CA VAL A 97 10.73 6.10 1.89
C VAL A 97 11.26 4.88 2.63
N TYR A 98 12.05 4.06 1.95
CA TYR A 98 12.63 2.84 2.51
C TYR A 98 14.14 2.81 2.26
N LEU A 99 14.90 2.40 3.28
CA LEU A 99 16.30 2.02 3.11
C LEU A 99 16.34 0.60 2.54
N MET A 100 17.09 0.41 1.47
CA MET A 100 17.11 -0.83 0.72
C MET A 100 18.49 -1.51 0.82
N SER A 101 18.48 -2.84 0.80
CA SER A 101 19.71 -3.63 0.60
C SER A 101 19.71 -4.15 -0.82
N GLY A 102 20.64 -3.68 -1.69
CA GLY A 102 20.67 -4.13 -3.08
C GLY A 102 21.38 -3.17 -4.02
N GLY A 103 20.86 -3.03 -5.24
CA GLY A 103 21.46 -2.24 -6.30
C GLY A 103 21.36 -0.72 -6.13
N TYR A 104 20.53 -0.26 -5.22
CA TYR A 104 20.31 1.14 -4.83
C TYR A 104 20.06 1.23 -3.31
N ASP A 105 20.13 2.44 -2.76
CA ASP A 105 20.16 2.62 -1.30
C ASP A 105 18.80 3.02 -0.73
N ILE A 106 18.06 3.89 -1.43
CA ILE A 106 16.76 4.38 -0.98
C ILE A 106 15.70 4.16 -2.07
N MET A 107 14.55 3.64 -1.67
CA MET A 107 13.36 3.58 -2.51
C MET A 107 12.37 4.63 -2.05
N VAL A 108 11.90 5.45 -2.99
CA VAL A 108 10.89 6.48 -2.76
C VAL A 108 9.63 6.13 -3.55
N LEU A 109 8.49 6.10 -2.86
CA LEU A 109 7.17 5.98 -3.49
C LEU A 109 6.49 7.34 -3.41
N MET A 110 6.11 7.89 -4.56
CA MET A 110 5.44 9.18 -4.66
C MET A 110 4.25 9.15 -5.61
N GLU A 111 3.31 10.06 -5.39
CA GLU A 111 2.22 10.33 -6.33
C GLU A 111 2.32 11.75 -6.88
N GLY A 112 2.00 11.91 -8.16
CA GLY A 112 1.88 13.20 -8.82
C GLY A 112 0.66 13.23 -9.75
N GLU A 113 0.19 14.42 -10.10
CA GLU A 113 -0.95 14.60 -11.00
C GLU A 113 -0.63 14.18 -12.45
N SER A 114 0.65 14.15 -12.81
CA SER A 114 1.11 13.81 -14.16
C SER A 114 2.54 13.25 -14.17
N LEU A 115 2.88 12.54 -15.25
CA LEU A 115 4.25 12.09 -15.53
C LEU A 115 5.26 13.26 -15.52
N ARG A 116 4.83 14.42 -16.02
CA ARG A 116 5.66 15.62 -16.06
C ARG A 116 5.97 16.15 -14.67
N GLU A 117 4.99 16.16 -13.80
CA GLU A 117 5.17 16.59 -12.41
C GLU A 117 6.16 15.69 -11.67
N VAL A 118 6.00 14.37 -11.78
CA VAL A 118 6.96 13.41 -11.22
C VAL A 118 8.37 13.65 -11.76
N ALA A 119 8.51 13.83 -13.07
CA ALA A 119 9.82 14.10 -13.67
C ALA A 119 10.44 15.40 -13.18
N LEU A 120 9.64 16.46 -13.02
CA LEU A 120 10.11 17.75 -12.48
C LEU A 120 10.48 17.63 -11.00
N PHE A 121 9.71 16.92 -10.21
CA PHE A 121 10.06 16.63 -8.82
C PHE A 121 11.41 15.93 -8.72
N VAL A 122 11.63 14.88 -9.51
CA VAL A 122 12.91 14.17 -9.51
C VAL A 122 14.06 15.08 -9.92
N ALA A 123 13.90 15.83 -11.02
CA ALA A 123 14.97 16.66 -11.56
C ALA A 123 15.30 17.87 -10.66
N GLN A 124 14.29 18.52 -10.08
CA GLN A 124 14.46 19.79 -9.36
C GLN A 124 14.60 19.62 -7.85
N LYS A 125 13.90 18.65 -7.27
CA LYS A 125 13.89 18.42 -5.82
C LYS A 125 14.79 17.26 -5.42
N LEU A 126 14.53 16.05 -5.94
CA LEU A 126 15.20 14.85 -5.48
C LEU A 126 16.68 14.80 -5.86
N SER A 127 17.00 15.05 -7.14
CA SER A 127 18.37 15.01 -7.63
C SER A 127 19.23 16.18 -7.13
N SER A 128 18.63 17.23 -6.57
CA SER A 128 19.34 18.39 -6.00
C SER A 128 19.73 18.19 -4.53
N ILE A 129 19.29 17.10 -3.89
CA ILE A 129 19.63 16.79 -2.50
C ILE A 129 21.10 16.40 -2.42
N ASP A 130 21.85 17.06 -1.54
CA ASP A 130 23.25 16.71 -1.28
C ASP A 130 23.38 15.26 -0.83
N GLY A 131 24.24 14.52 -1.50
CA GLY A 131 24.47 13.10 -1.26
C GLY A 131 23.74 12.19 -2.25
N VAL A 132 22.79 12.69 -3.05
CA VAL A 132 22.17 11.92 -4.13
C VAL A 132 23.12 11.81 -5.32
N ILE A 133 23.44 10.58 -5.71
CA ILE A 133 24.36 10.28 -6.83
C ILE A 133 23.57 10.11 -8.14
N SER A 134 22.49 9.33 -8.07
CA SER A 134 21.66 9.02 -9.22
C SER A 134 20.26 8.60 -8.81
N THR A 135 19.32 8.74 -9.73
CA THR A 135 17.93 8.33 -9.57
C THR A 135 17.47 7.54 -10.80
N ALA A 136 16.61 6.54 -10.59
CA ALA A 136 15.89 5.86 -11.67
C ALA A 136 14.40 5.82 -11.32
N THR A 137 13.55 6.31 -12.24
CA THR A 137 12.11 6.44 -12.01
C THR A 137 11.36 5.38 -12.77
N HIS A 138 10.50 4.64 -12.06
CA HIS A 138 9.62 3.62 -12.59
C HIS A 138 8.17 4.01 -12.34
N PHE A 139 7.38 4.09 -13.39
CA PHE A 139 5.95 4.40 -13.25
C PHE A 139 5.14 3.13 -13.06
N VAL A 140 4.27 3.13 -12.04
CA VAL A 140 3.35 2.03 -11.81
C VAL A 140 2.21 2.13 -12.82
N LEU A 141 2.18 1.19 -13.76
CA LEU A 141 1.15 1.16 -14.80
C LEU A 141 -0.17 0.60 -14.29
N LYS A 142 -0.11 -0.35 -13.35
CA LYS A 142 -1.29 -1.00 -12.78
C LYS A 142 -0.97 -1.62 -11.42
N LYS A 143 -1.89 -1.43 -10.47
CA LYS A 143 -1.86 -2.15 -9.18
C LYS A 143 -2.70 -3.42 -9.31
N TYR A 144 -2.07 -4.59 -9.11
CA TYR A 144 -2.79 -5.88 -9.04
C TYR A 144 -3.16 -6.26 -7.62
N LYS A 145 -2.27 -5.99 -6.68
CA LYS A 145 -2.47 -6.20 -5.24
C LYS A 145 -1.68 -5.15 -4.47
N ASP A 146 -2.28 -4.58 -3.43
CA ASP A 146 -1.63 -3.62 -2.54
C ASP A 146 -2.12 -3.85 -1.11
N GLN A 147 -1.22 -3.86 -0.13
CA GLN A 147 -1.52 -4.09 1.29
C GLN A 147 -2.48 -5.28 1.53
N GLY A 148 -2.28 -6.40 0.83
CA GLY A 148 -3.13 -7.59 0.96
C GLY A 148 -4.41 -7.58 0.11
N VAL A 149 -4.86 -6.42 -0.39
CA VAL A 149 -6.10 -6.26 -1.17
C VAL A 149 -5.84 -6.44 -2.66
N ILE A 150 -6.65 -7.24 -3.33
CA ILE A 150 -6.57 -7.47 -4.79
C ILE A 150 -7.37 -6.40 -5.52
N PHE A 151 -6.69 -5.66 -6.41
CA PHE A 151 -7.29 -4.70 -7.33
C PHE A 151 -7.60 -5.43 -8.64
N GLY A 152 -8.79 -5.37 -9.12
CA GLY A 152 -9.17 -6.08 -10.34
C GLY A 152 -9.63 -7.50 -10.07
N GLN A 153 -10.79 -7.63 -9.47
CA GLN A 153 -11.53 -8.87 -9.62
C GLN A 153 -11.78 -9.07 -11.11
N LYS A 154 -11.32 -10.19 -11.67
CA LYS A 154 -11.92 -10.71 -12.90
C LYS A 154 -13.42 -10.67 -12.66
N LYS A 155 -14.19 -9.90 -13.48
CA LYS A 155 -15.62 -10.16 -13.61
C LYS A 155 -15.69 -11.65 -13.91
N GLU A 156 -16.26 -12.45 -13.01
CA GLU A 156 -16.63 -13.81 -13.34
C GLU A 156 -17.43 -13.72 -14.62
N ASP A 157 -16.95 -14.41 -15.65
CA ASP A 157 -17.66 -14.50 -16.91
C ASP A 157 -18.91 -15.33 -16.63
N LEU A 158 -19.99 -14.62 -16.29
CA LEU A 158 -21.33 -15.18 -16.05
C LEU A 158 -21.97 -15.68 -17.34
N ARG A 159 -21.21 -15.79 -18.45
CA ARG A 159 -21.66 -16.50 -19.63
C ARG A 159 -21.88 -17.94 -19.22
N LEU A 160 -23.12 -18.33 -19.19
CA LEU A 160 -23.53 -19.72 -19.07
C LEU A 160 -22.69 -20.53 -20.05
N LYS A 161 -21.92 -21.49 -19.52
CA LYS A 161 -21.27 -22.50 -20.35
C LYS A 161 -22.40 -23.29 -21.05
N VAL A 162 -22.71 -22.90 -22.26
CA VAL A 162 -23.64 -23.66 -23.11
C VAL A 162 -22.89 -24.95 -23.45
N THR A 163 -23.13 -25.98 -22.66
CA THR A 163 -22.74 -27.33 -23.01
C THR A 163 -23.65 -27.78 -24.10
N CYS A 164 -23.17 -27.80 -25.33
CA CYS A 164 -23.84 -28.47 -26.42
C CYS A 164 -23.95 -29.97 -26.06
N LEU A 165 -25.10 -30.36 -25.55
CA LEU A 165 -25.49 -31.75 -25.53
C LEU A 165 -25.73 -32.14 -27.01
N LEU A 166 -24.74 -32.82 -27.59
CA LEU A 166 -24.92 -33.51 -28.86
C LEU A 166 -26.06 -34.54 -28.70
N TYR A 167 -27.23 -34.16 -29.15
CA TYR A 167 -28.35 -35.08 -29.33
C TYR A 167 -27.99 -35.99 -30.50
N THR A 168 -27.43 -37.14 -30.24
CA THR A 168 -27.36 -38.23 -31.20
C THR A 168 -28.73 -38.91 -31.18
N SER A 169 -29.60 -38.54 -32.09
CA SER A 169 -30.82 -39.34 -32.36
C SER A 169 -30.39 -40.64 -32.98
N PRO A 170 -30.87 -41.79 -32.49
CA PRO A 170 -30.66 -43.06 -33.17
C PRO A 170 -31.49 -43.09 -34.45
N SER A 171 -30.82 -43.35 -35.57
CA SER A 171 -31.44 -43.60 -36.84
C SER A 171 -32.26 -44.90 -36.78
N PRO A 172 -33.55 -44.92 -37.22
CA PRO A 172 -34.26 -46.18 -37.34
C PRO A 172 -33.72 -46.91 -38.58
N ARG A 173 -33.26 -48.13 -38.38
CA ARG A 173 -33.09 -49.08 -39.45
C ARG A 173 -34.15 -50.17 -39.29
N ASP A 174 -34.75 -50.44 -40.45
CA ASP A 174 -35.65 -51.54 -40.77
C ASP A 174 -35.25 -52.88 -40.18
#